data_0da096f146bbebd36b1b07d9177cc402
#
_entry.id   0da096f146bbebd36b1b07d9177cc402
#
_cell.length_a   1.000
_cell.length_b   1.000
_cell.length_c   1.000
_cell.angle_alpha   90.00
_cell.angle_beta   90.00
_cell.angle_gamma   90.00
#
_symmetry.space_group_name_H-M   'P 1'
#
loop_
_entity.id
_entity.type
_entity.pdbx_description
1 polymer ?
#
loop_
_entity_poly.entity_id
_entity_poly.type
_entity_poly.pdbx_seq_one_letter_code
_entity_poly.pdbx_strand_id
1 'polypeptide(L)'
;TNGGSLGSDKTITIPNTTGTMALTSDIPAGGGITGIDQWRVTADVTSTGDITANLAQNGYTNVGLLGSAMTQSSGIFTFPTTGMWLVKFQGTIRTEASASYGIVDIKSTANNSAYTVVGTLIGYGESAYYTKTLSCEAILDIADLANDKVKFTFTEGGTSKIDVDGDHANFIFIRLADT
;
A
#
# COMPACT_ATOMS: atom_id res chain seq x y z
N THR A 1 -4.11 41.53 -26.17
CA THR A 1 -4.35 41.73 -24.75
C THR A 1 -5.82 41.45 -24.47
N ASN A 2 -6.14 40.23 -24.06
CA ASN A 2 -7.49 39.88 -23.67
C ASN A 2 -7.58 40.02 -22.13
N GLY A 3 -7.91 41.24 -21.68
CA GLY A 3 -8.37 41.48 -20.33
C GLY A 3 -9.80 40.97 -20.20
N GLY A 4 -10.00 39.77 -19.66
CA GLY A 4 -11.33 39.31 -19.28
C GLY A 4 -11.92 40.28 -18.26
N SER A 5 -13.13 40.80 -18.55
CA SER A 5 -13.87 41.66 -17.62
C SER A 5 -14.16 40.89 -16.36
N LEU A 6 -13.60 41.33 -15.23
CA LEU A 6 -14.01 40.85 -13.91
C LEU A 6 -15.38 41.42 -13.63
N GLY A 7 -16.41 40.61 -13.58
CA GLY A 7 -17.81 40.97 -13.45
C GLY A 7 -18.25 41.64 -12.12
N SER A 8 -17.33 42.15 -11.33
CA SER A 8 -17.50 43.03 -10.16
C SER A 8 -16.13 43.44 -9.67
N ASP A 9 -15.99 44.60 -9.04
CA ASP A 9 -14.73 45.04 -8.46
C ASP A 9 -14.22 44.02 -7.46
N LYS A 10 -13.02 43.46 -7.77
CA LYS A 10 -12.31 42.56 -6.87
C LYS A 10 -11.05 43.25 -6.35
N THR A 11 -10.93 43.34 -5.05
CA THR A 11 -9.73 43.87 -4.41
C THR A 11 -8.73 42.74 -4.27
N ILE A 12 -7.56 42.86 -4.90
CA ILE A 12 -6.42 41.97 -4.69
C ILE A 12 -5.46 42.69 -3.75
N THR A 13 -5.32 42.17 -2.53
CA THR A 13 -4.34 42.70 -1.58
C THR A 13 -3.00 41.99 -1.84
N ILE A 14 -2.02 42.76 -2.33
CA ILE A 14 -0.66 42.27 -2.51
C ILE A 14 0.11 42.53 -1.23
N PRO A 15 0.68 41.49 -0.56
CA PRO A 15 1.52 41.70 0.62
C PRO A 15 2.74 42.58 0.27
N ASN A 16 3.09 43.51 1.15
CA ASN A 16 4.26 44.38 0.99
C ASN A 16 5.57 43.64 1.31
N THR A 17 5.74 42.47 0.68
CA THR A 17 6.93 41.63 0.77
C THR A 17 7.37 41.24 -0.63
N THR A 18 8.69 41.12 -0.82
CA THR A 18 9.22 40.66 -2.11
C THR A 18 8.80 39.20 -2.35
N GLY A 19 8.08 38.94 -3.40
CA GLY A 19 7.63 37.59 -3.79
C GLY A 19 7.04 37.58 -5.19
N THR A 20 6.97 36.42 -5.82
CA THR A 20 6.31 36.19 -7.08
C THR A 20 4.88 35.73 -6.82
N MET A 21 3.89 36.37 -7.44
CA MET A 21 2.52 35.85 -7.43
C MET A 21 2.46 34.59 -8.31
N ALA A 22 2.16 33.46 -7.70
CA ALA A 22 1.87 32.23 -8.43
C ALA A 22 0.43 32.26 -8.96
N LEU A 23 0.24 31.89 -10.21
CA LEU A 23 -1.08 31.54 -10.71
C LEU A 23 -1.49 30.20 -10.11
N THR A 24 -2.79 29.93 -10.02
CA THR A 24 -3.29 28.62 -9.59
C THR A 24 -2.78 27.46 -10.44
N SER A 25 -2.41 27.74 -11.71
CA SER A 25 -1.73 26.79 -12.61
C SER A 25 -0.28 26.51 -12.21
N ASP A 26 0.35 27.41 -11.45
CA ASP A 26 1.75 27.29 -11.02
C ASP A 26 1.86 26.62 -9.64
N ILE A 27 0.73 26.43 -8.98
CA ILE A 27 0.62 25.65 -7.76
C ILE A 27 0.39 24.20 -8.21
N PRO A 28 1.35 23.28 -8.02
CA PRO A 28 1.12 21.88 -8.33
C PRO A 28 -0.17 21.43 -7.64
N ALA A 29 -1.07 20.85 -8.39
CA ALA A 29 -2.34 20.34 -7.83
C ALA A 29 -1.99 19.36 -6.71
N GLY A 30 -2.07 19.87 -5.47
CA GLY A 30 -2.01 19.09 -4.26
C GLY A 30 -0.69 18.36 -3.99
N GLY A 31 0.19 18.96 -3.21
CA GLY A 31 1.21 18.22 -2.46
C GLY A 31 0.56 17.38 -1.36
N GLY A 32 -0.29 16.43 -1.72
CA GLY A 32 -0.99 15.55 -0.80
C GLY A 32 -1.03 14.12 -1.30
N ILE A 33 -1.57 13.23 -0.49
CA ILE A 33 -1.81 11.85 -0.86
C ILE A 33 -2.78 11.81 -2.03
N THR A 34 -2.37 11.23 -3.16
CA THR A 34 -3.15 11.18 -4.42
C THR A 34 -3.62 9.77 -4.78
N GLY A 35 -3.15 8.75 -4.07
CA GLY A 35 -3.55 7.37 -4.26
C GLY A 35 -3.65 6.62 -2.93
N ILE A 36 -4.76 5.97 -2.68
CA ILE A 36 -4.95 5.03 -1.56
C ILE A 36 -5.75 3.86 -2.10
N ASP A 37 -5.26 2.66 -1.86
CA ASP A 37 -6.02 1.43 -2.11
C ASP A 37 -5.76 0.43 -0.99
N GLN A 38 -6.77 -0.36 -0.69
CA GLN A 38 -6.69 -1.37 0.35
C GLN A 38 -7.25 -2.70 -0.17
N TRP A 39 -6.48 -3.74 0.01
CA TRP A 39 -6.83 -5.12 -0.29
C TRP A 39 -6.82 -5.95 0.98
N ARG A 40 -7.48 -7.09 0.93
CA ARG A 40 -7.54 -8.04 2.03
C ARG A 40 -7.39 -9.47 1.56
N VAL A 41 -6.94 -10.32 2.45
CA VAL A 41 -7.02 -11.77 2.30
C VAL A 41 -8.40 -12.21 2.80
N THR A 42 -9.09 -13.06 2.05
CA THR A 42 -10.48 -13.49 2.35
C THR A 42 -10.58 -14.90 2.93
N ALA A 43 -9.46 -15.62 3.02
CA ALA A 43 -9.36 -16.93 3.66
C ALA A 43 -7.95 -17.11 4.24
N ASP A 44 -7.82 -17.94 5.27
CA ASP A 44 -6.54 -18.24 5.92
C ASP A 44 -5.46 -18.64 4.92
N VAL A 45 -4.23 -18.15 5.15
CA VAL A 45 -3.05 -18.58 4.41
C VAL A 45 -2.27 -19.56 5.29
N THR A 46 -2.29 -20.81 4.90
CA THR A 46 -1.76 -21.94 5.70
C THR A 46 -0.56 -22.63 5.07
N SER A 47 -0.04 -22.12 3.96
CA SER A 47 1.07 -22.75 3.23
C SER A 47 2.16 -21.74 2.90
N THR A 48 3.40 -22.17 3.00
CA THR A 48 4.56 -21.38 2.57
C THR A 48 4.51 -21.11 1.07
N GLY A 49 4.70 -19.87 0.68
CA GLY A 49 4.77 -19.43 -0.72
C GLY A 49 4.25 -18.02 -0.95
N ASP A 50 4.10 -17.67 -2.21
CA ASP A 50 3.47 -16.41 -2.61
C ASP A 50 1.97 -16.44 -2.26
N ILE A 51 1.44 -15.33 -1.75
CA ILE A 51 0.00 -15.19 -1.47
C ILE A 51 -0.69 -14.87 -2.80
N THR A 52 -1.18 -15.89 -3.48
CA THR A 52 -1.68 -15.80 -4.86
C THR A 52 -3.20 -15.89 -4.99
N ALA A 53 -3.89 -16.31 -3.93
CA ALA A 53 -5.33 -16.58 -3.94
C ALA A 53 -6.03 -15.87 -2.78
N ASN A 54 -7.35 -15.85 -2.83
CA ASN A 54 -8.20 -15.23 -1.80
C ASN A 54 -7.88 -13.75 -1.55
N LEU A 55 -7.55 -13.03 -2.62
CA LEU A 55 -7.26 -11.61 -2.59
C LEU A 55 -8.46 -10.83 -3.14
N ALA A 56 -8.96 -9.89 -2.37
CA ALA A 56 -10.03 -9.00 -2.79
C ALA A 56 -9.72 -7.56 -2.41
N GLN A 57 -10.09 -6.63 -3.28
CA GLN A 57 -10.10 -5.22 -2.90
C GLN A 57 -11.06 -5.03 -1.72
N ASN A 58 -10.68 -4.21 -0.77
CA ASN A 58 -11.51 -3.99 0.41
C ASN A 58 -12.70 -3.10 0.07
N GLY A 59 -13.86 -3.73 -0.09
CA GLY A 59 -15.11 -3.06 -0.47
C GLY A 59 -16.07 -2.80 0.71
N TYR A 60 -15.58 -2.78 1.95
CA TYR A 60 -16.44 -2.46 3.09
C TYR A 60 -16.91 -1.02 3.06
N THR A 61 -18.10 -0.80 3.63
CA THR A 61 -18.63 0.54 3.82
C THR A 61 -17.64 1.40 4.61
N ASN A 62 -17.32 2.59 4.11
CA ASN A 62 -16.35 3.53 4.65
C ASN A 62 -14.86 3.15 4.46
N VAL A 63 -14.53 2.08 3.73
CA VAL A 63 -13.18 1.88 3.22
C VAL A 63 -13.10 2.48 1.83
N GLY A 64 -12.26 3.49 1.65
CA GLY A 64 -12.21 4.30 0.44
C GLY A 64 -11.07 3.93 -0.47
N LEU A 65 -11.30 4.14 -1.76
CA LEU A 65 -10.30 4.25 -2.81
C LEU A 65 -10.07 5.73 -3.11
N LEU A 66 -8.82 6.16 -3.20
CA LEU A 66 -8.45 7.47 -3.72
C LEU A 66 -7.60 7.27 -4.98
N GLY A 67 -7.96 7.97 -6.05
CA GLY A 67 -7.29 7.82 -7.35
C GLY A 67 -7.65 6.50 -8.04
N SER A 68 -6.69 5.91 -8.75
CA SER A 68 -6.87 4.65 -9.46
C SER A 68 -6.47 3.46 -8.60
N ALA A 69 -7.23 2.37 -8.71
CA ALA A 69 -6.98 1.15 -7.96
C ALA A 69 -5.69 0.43 -8.39
N MET A 70 -5.07 -0.28 -7.46
CA MET A 70 -4.11 -1.33 -7.77
C MET A 70 -4.80 -2.43 -8.58
N THR A 71 -4.06 -3.08 -9.45
CA THR A 71 -4.50 -4.33 -10.07
C THR A 71 -3.62 -5.47 -9.61
N GLN A 72 -4.14 -6.69 -9.61
CA GLN A 72 -3.35 -7.85 -9.26
C GLN A 72 -3.66 -9.04 -10.19
N SER A 73 -2.65 -9.88 -10.42
CA SER A 73 -2.77 -11.17 -11.08
C SER A 73 -1.89 -12.17 -10.35
N SER A 74 -2.48 -13.26 -9.87
CA SER A 74 -1.77 -14.31 -9.13
C SER A 74 -0.90 -13.76 -7.98
N GLY A 75 -1.43 -12.77 -7.25
CA GLY A 75 -0.76 -12.16 -6.09
C GLY A 75 0.31 -11.12 -6.42
N ILE A 76 0.57 -10.86 -7.70
CA ILE A 76 1.46 -9.79 -8.14
C ILE A 76 0.65 -8.52 -8.34
N PHE A 77 0.94 -7.49 -7.56
CA PHE A 77 0.29 -6.19 -7.62
C PHE A 77 1.03 -5.26 -8.58
N THR A 78 0.25 -4.54 -9.39
CA THR A 78 0.71 -3.51 -10.32
C THR A 78 0.20 -2.16 -9.87
N PHE A 79 1.10 -1.20 -9.79
CA PHE A 79 0.79 0.18 -9.42
C PHE A 79 0.07 0.91 -10.58
N PRO A 80 -0.94 1.74 -10.28
CA PRO A 80 -1.67 2.47 -11.31
C PRO A 80 -0.91 3.68 -11.87
N THR A 81 0.03 4.23 -11.10
CA THR A 81 0.83 5.42 -11.45
C THR A 81 2.22 5.32 -10.86
N THR A 82 3.20 5.99 -11.48
CA THR A 82 4.55 6.18 -10.92
C THR A 82 4.51 7.05 -9.68
N GLY A 83 5.58 7.06 -8.89
CA GLY A 83 5.71 7.87 -7.68
C GLY A 83 6.24 7.08 -6.48
N MET A 84 6.36 7.77 -5.36
CA MET A 84 6.73 7.17 -4.08
C MET A 84 5.51 6.54 -3.43
N TRP A 85 5.57 5.23 -3.17
CA TRP A 85 4.47 4.47 -2.60
C TRP A 85 4.85 3.83 -1.27
N LEU A 86 4.04 4.05 -0.24
CA LEU A 86 4.04 3.23 0.96
C LEU A 86 3.24 1.96 0.68
N VAL A 87 3.88 0.82 0.87
CA VAL A 87 3.29 -0.51 0.83
C VAL A 87 3.34 -1.09 2.23
N LYS A 88 2.21 -1.51 2.76
CA LYS A 88 2.10 -2.06 4.11
C LYS A 88 1.30 -3.35 4.09
N PHE A 89 1.78 -4.35 4.81
CA PHE A 89 0.98 -5.48 5.27
C PHE A 89 0.68 -5.31 6.75
N GLN A 90 -0.56 -5.58 7.14
CA GLN A 90 -0.99 -5.70 8.52
C GLN A 90 -1.87 -6.94 8.64
N GLY A 91 -1.52 -7.83 9.57
CA GLY A 91 -2.27 -9.06 9.72
C GLY A 91 -2.00 -9.79 11.02
N THR A 92 -2.79 -10.80 11.30
CA THR A 92 -2.66 -11.66 12.47
C THR A 92 -1.98 -12.96 12.07
N ILE A 93 -0.87 -13.26 12.73
CA ILE A 93 -0.24 -14.58 12.69
C ILE A 93 -0.78 -15.37 13.86
N ARG A 94 -1.32 -16.55 13.55
CA ARG A 94 -1.74 -17.53 14.56
C ARG A 94 -0.86 -18.76 14.47
N THR A 95 -0.35 -19.20 15.61
CA THR A 95 0.39 -20.45 15.72
C THR A 95 -0.51 -21.51 16.34
N GLU A 96 -0.51 -22.71 15.75
CA GLU A 96 -1.35 -23.83 16.20
C GLU A 96 -0.57 -24.77 17.14
N ALA A 97 0.75 -24.61 17.23
CA ALA A 97 1.62 -25.35 18.14
C ALA A 97 2.66 -24.42 18.78
N SER A 98 3.23 -24.87 19.92
CA SER A 98 4.35 -24.16 20.56
C SER A 98 5.59 -24.16 19.65
N ALA A 99 6.43 -23.15 19.82
CA ALA A 99 7.65 -22.94 19.02
C ALA A 99 7.42 -22.81 17.50
N SER A 100 6.17 -22.52 17.09
CA SER A 100 5.83 -22.20 15.69
C SER A 100 5.99 -20.70 15.44
N TYR A 101 6.17 -20.35 14.15
CA TYR A 101 6.23 -18.95 13.74
C TYR A 101 5.66 -18.78 12.33
N GLY A 102 5.24 -17.58 12.02
CA GLY A 102 4.88 -17.19 10.67
C GLY A 102 5.66 -15.95 10.25
N ILE A 103 6.14 -15.92 9.02
CA ILE A 103 6.82 -14.77 8.44
C ILE A 103 5.99 -14.26 7.28
N VAL A 104 5.79 -12.94 7.20
CA VAL A 104 5.27 -12.32 5.99
C VAL A 104 6.32 -11.35 5.45
N ASP A 105 6.68 -11.52 4.18
CA ASP A 105 7.57 -10.62 3.49
C ASP A 105 6.81 -9.80 2.45
N ILE A 106 7.17 -8.52 2.36
CA ILE A 106 6.90 -7.67 1.20
C ILE A 106 8.08 -7.83 0.25
N LYS A 107 7.82 -8.22 -0.99
CA LYS A 107 8.85 -8.41 -2.01
C LYS A 107 8.57 -7.51 -3.21
N SER A 108 9.55 -6.72 -3.61
CA SER A 108 9.48 -5.84 -4.78
C SER A 108 10.44 -6.28 -5.88
N THR A 109 10.14 -5.84 -7.10
CA THR A 109 10.99 -6.03 -8.28
C THR A 109 10.98 -4.77 -9.13
N ALA A 110 12.09 -4.50 -9.81
CA ALA A 110 12.22 -3.46 -10.83
C ALA A 110 12.44 -4.03 -12.25
N ASN A 111 12.22 -5.33 -12.43
CA ASN A 111 12.38 -6.00 -13.73
C ASN A 111 11.31 -7.07 -13.99
N ASN A 112 10.25 -7.07 -13.19
CA ASN A 112 9.15 -8.03 -13.22
C ASN A 112 9.61 -9.51 -13.20
N SER A 113 10.76 -9.80 -12.62
CA SER A 113 11.36 -11.14 -12.63
C SER A 113 12.01 -11.49 -11.29
N ALA A 114 13.08 -10.78 -10.91
CA ALA A 114 13.79 -11.01 -9.65
C ALA A 114 13.17 -10.17 -8.54
N TYR A 115 12.70 -10.82 -7.49
CA TYR A 115 12.06 -10.17 -6.34
C TYR A 115 13.00 -10.15 -5.13
N THR A 116 13.10 -8.99 -4.49
CA THR A 116 13.89 -8.77 -3.28
C THR A 116 12.96 -8.47 -2.11
N VAL A 117 13.26 -9.01 -0.93
CA VAL A 117 12.55 -8.68 0.31
C VAL A 117 12.86 -7.23 0.70
N VAL A 118 11.83 -6.42 0.88
CA VAL A 118 11.92 -5.00 1.24
C VAL A 118 11.24 -4.68 2.57
N GLY A 119 10.44 -5.60 3.09
CA GLY A 119 9.83 -5.52 4.41
C GLY A 119 9.52 -6.91 4.93
N THR A 120 9.65 -7.13 6.24
CA THR A 120 9.42 -8.43 6.88
C THR A 120 8.74 -8.24 8.22
N LEU A 121 7.78 -9.10 8.54
CA LEU A 121 7.32 -9.31 9.90
C LEU A 121 7.49 -10.78 10.29
N ILE A 122 7.69 -11.02 11.57
CA ILE A 122 7.80 -12.37 12.14
C ILE A 122 6.93 -12.45 13.39
N GLY A 123 5.98 -13.38 13.39
CA GLY A 123 5.16 -13.72 14.54
C GLY A 123 5.58 -15.05 15.14
N TYR A 124 6.17 -15.02 16.33
CA TYR A 124 6.49 -16.23 17.10
C TYR A 124 5.35 -16.55 18.06
N GLY A 125 5.01 -17.83 18.16
CA GLY A 125 4.08 -18.37 19.15
C GLY A 125 4.80 -19.02 20.32
N GLU A 126 4.48 -18.56 21.54
CA GLU A 126 4.99 -19.13 22.79
C GLU A 126 4.20 -20.37 23.20
N SER A 127 2.98 -20.52 22.69
CA SER A 127 2.08 -21.63 22.96
C SER A 127 1.24 -21.98 21.74
N ALA A 128 0.53 -23.11 21.80
CA ALA A 128 -0.50 -23.41 20.82
C ALA A 128 -1.64 -22.38 20.85
N TYR A 129 -2.21 -22.10 19.69
CA TYR A 129 -3.30 -21.12 19.49
C TYR A 129 -2.96 -19.68 19.91
N TYR A 130 -1.69 -19.33 19.84
CA TYR A 130 -1.24 -17.97 20.10
C TYR A 130 -1.44 -17.09 18.87
N THR A 131 -2.05 -15.93 19.07
CA THR A 131 -2.31 -14.96 18.00
C THR A 131 -1.54 -13.67 18.23
N LYS A 132 -0.98 -13.11 17.17
CA LYS A 132 -0.24 -11.85 17.22
C LYS A 132 -0.54 -11.02 15.99
N THR A 133 -1.12 -9.84 16.19
CA THR A 133 -1.32 -8.88 15.11
C THR A 133 -0.06 -8.04 14.94
N LEU A 134 0.47 -8.00 13.73
CA LEU A 134 1.74 -7.38 13.37
C LEU A 134 1.60 -6.62 12.06
N SER A 135 2.56 -5.76 11.78
CA SER A 135 2.67 -5.10 10.47
C SER A 135 4.10 -4.97 10.03
N CYS A 136 4.32 -4.96 8.71
CA CYS A 136 5.54 -4.51 8.08
C CYS A 136 5.21 -3.55 6.94
N GLU A 137 6.18 -2.72 6.58
CA GLU A 137 6.00 -1.71 5.55
C GLU A 137 7.29 -1.45 4.80
N ALA A 138 7.17 -0.90 3.59
CA ALA A 138 8.26 -0.44 2.76
C ALA A 138 7.82 0.78 1.96
N ILE A 139 8.75 1.69 1.68
CA ILE A 139 8.55 2.78 0.73
C ILE A 139 9.25 2.40 -0.56
N LEU A 140 8.51 2.40 -1.66
CA LEU A 140 8.97 2.01 -2.99
C LEU A 140 8.92 3.21 -3.93
N ASP A 141 10.00 3.41 -4.69
CA ASP A 141 10.03 4.32 -5.82
C ASP A 141 9.58 3.56 -7.08
N ILE A 142 8.41 3.90 -7.58
CA ILE A 142 7.80 3.27 -8.73
C ILE A 142 8.02 4.17 -9.94
N ALA A 143 8.98 3.80 -10.77
CA ALA A 143 9.38 4.55 -11.97
C ALA A 143 8.88 3.90 -13.28
N ASP A 144 8.72 2.58 -13.29
CA ASP A 144 8.31 1.79 -14.47
C ASP A 144 7.12 0.87 -14.15
N LEU A 145 5.93 1.27 -14.58
CA LEU A 145 4.70 0.50 -14.33
C LEU A 145 4.67 -0.88 -15.00
N ALA A 146 5.49 -1.13 -16.01
CA ALA A 146 5.59 -2.44 -16.64
C ALA A 146 6.42 -3.41 -15.78
N ASN A 147 7.46 -2.92 -15.14
CA ASN A 147 8.48 -3.71 -14.48
C ASN A 147 8.45 -3.63 -12.95
N ASP A 148 8.05 -2.50 -12.38
CA ASP A 148 7.97 -2.32 -10.93
C ASP A 148 6.70 -2.98 -10.38
N LYS A 149 6.90 -4.04 -9.61
CA LYS A 149 5.81 -4.82 -9.03
C LYS A 149 6.08 -5.12 -7.56
N VAL A 150 5.02 -5.47 -6.86
CA VAL A 150 5.11 -5.94 -5.48
C VAL A 150 4.26 -7.19 -5.28
N LYS A 151 4.73 -8.09 -4.44
CA LYS A 151 3.99 -9.27 -3.98
C LYS A 151 4.27 -9.53 -2.51
N PHE A 152 3.46 -10.39 -1.93
CA PHE A 152 3.58 -10.80 -0.54
C PHE A 152 3.79 -12.31 -0.46
N THR A 153 4.64 -12.73 0.46
CA THR A 153 4.87 -14.16 0.70
C THR A 153 4.63 -14.48 2.16
N PHE A 154 4.13 -15.67 2.41
CA PHE A 154 4.04 -16.23 3.75
C PHE A 154 5.04 -17.38 3.88
N THR A 155 5.72 -17.48 5.00
CA THR A 155 6.54 -18.63 5.37
C THR A 155 6.04 -19.19 6.67
N GLU A 156 5.56 -20.43 6.60
CA GLU A 156 5.16 -21.21 7.75
C GLU A 156 6.38 -21.85 8.40
N GLY A 157 6.54 -21.62 9.70
CA GLY A 157 7.52 -22.31 10.52
C GLY A 157 6.81 -23.11 11.61
N GLY A 158 6.86 -24.43 11.50
CA GLY A 158 6.07 -25.31 12.32
C GLY A 158 4.60 -25.37 11.85
N THR A 159 3.65 -25.03 12.69
CA THR A 159 2.23 -24.95 12.33
C THR A 159 1.72 -23.54 12.62
N SER A 160 1.61 -22.74 11.58
CA SER A 160 1.14 -21.35 11.67
C SER A 160 0.32 -20.96 10.46
N LYS A 161 -0.40 -19.86 10.57
CA LYS A 161 -1.19 -19.30 9.47
C LYS A 161 -1.30 -17.78 9.57
N ILE A 162 -1.59 -17.12 8.45
CA ILE A 162 -2.23 -15.82 8.50
C ILE A 162 -3.71 -16.08 8.80
N ASP A 163 -4.16 -15.60 9.95
CA ASP A 163 -5.54 -15.78 10.41
C ASP A 163 -6.38 -14.59 9.93
N VAL A 164 -7.44 -14.88 9.19
CA VAL A 164 -8.34 -13.86 8.65
C VAL A 164 -9.65 -13.74 9.41
N ASP A 165 -9.81 -14.43 10.53
CA ASP A 165 -10.99 -14.29 11.38
C ASP A 165 -11.18 -12.82 11.77
N GLY A 166 -12.26 -12.18 11.27
CA GLY A 166 -12.54 -10.76 11.48
C GLY A 166 -11.76 -9.79 10.59
N ASP A 167 -11.33 -10.21 9.39
CA ASP A 167 -10.68 -9.35 8.37
C ASP A 167 -9.34 -8.74 8.81
N HIS A 168 -8.54 -9.49 9.53
CA HIS A 168 -7.30 -9.03 10.14
C HIS A 168 -6.06 -9.06 9.22
N ALA A 169 -6.21 -9.37 7.91
CA ALA A 169 -5.08 -9.40 6.98
C ALA A 169 -5.31 -8.46 5.79
N ASN A 170 -4.63 -7.31 5.83
CA ASN A 170 -4.80 -6.25 4.86
C ASN A 170 -3.47 -5.85 4.20
N PHE A 171 -3.56 -5.51 2.91
CA PHE A 171 -2.51 -4.86 2.14
C PHE A 171 -2.95 -3.43 1.88
N ILE A 172 -2.11 -2.47 2.24
CA ILE A 172 -2.42 -1.04 2.13
C ILE A 172 -1.38 -0.41 1.21
N PHE A 173 -1.85 0.35 0.24
CA PHE A 173 -1.04 1.07 -0.74
C PHE A 173 -1.38 2.55 -0.66
N ILE A 174 -0.38 3.39 -0.42
CA ILE A 174 -0.56 4.85 -0.33
C ILE A 174 0.49 5.53 -1.19
N ARG A 175 0.05 6.32 -2.16
CA ARG A 175 0.94 7.16 -2.96
C ARG A 175 1.25 8.44 -2.20
N LEU A 176 2.51 8.60 -1.84
CA LEU A 176 2.98 9.69 -0.99
C LEU A 176 3.33 10.95 -1.80
N ALA A 177 3.96 10.76 -2.98
CA ALA A 177 4.47 11.86 -3.79
C ALA A 177 4.72 11.42 -5.25
N ASP A 178 4.96 12.38 -6.12
CA ASP A 178 5.59 12.18 -7.42
C ASP A 178 7.09 11.86 -7.26
N THR A 179 7.71 11.22 -8.26
CA THR A 179 9.15 10.99 -8.37
C THR A 179 9.78 11.96 -9.35
#